data_88598224121d9de233f09c946b4cb11e
#
_entry.id   88598224121d9de233f09c946b4cb11e
#
_cell.length_a   1.000
_cell.length_b   1.000
_cell.length_c   1.000
_cell.angle_alpha   90.00
_cell.angle_beta   90.00
_cell.angle_gamma   90.00
#
_symmetry.space_group_name_H-M   'P 1'
#
loop_
_entity.id
_entity.type
_entity.pdbx_description
1 polymer ?
#
loop_
_entity_poly.entity_id
_entity_poly.type
_entity_poly.pdbx_seq_one_letter_code
_entity_poly.pdbx_strand_id
1 'polypeptide(L)'
;MNYGKEFKKYAMSDHNVSSSKMDYYEKHIENSMTPYILEERELRATQMDIFSRLMMDRVLWVAGPVNDGMSTVVQAQLMFLDSVENKDITMHIDSPGGSVKSGLSMVDVMDFIKSDIRTVNTGMAASMGSVLLGAGTKGKRSSLKHSTTMLHQSSGGFSGNIQDAEVD
;
A
#
# COMPACT_ATOMS: atom_id res chain seq x y z
N MET A 1 -27.29 19.23 -1.29
CA MET A 1 -27.75 18.32 -2.35
C MET A 1 -27.16 16.94 -2.08
N ASN A 2 -27.98 15.89 -2.12
CA ASN A 2 -27.53 14.53 -1.78
C ASN A 2 -27.21 13.78 -3.08
N TYR A 3 -26.08 14.10 -3.69
CA TYR A 3 -25.65 13.57 -4.98
C TYR A 3 -25.62 12.03 -5.05
N GLY A 4 -25.39 11.35 -3.91
CA GLY A 4 -25.38 9.89 -3.85
C GLY A 4 -26.75 9.26 -4.14
N LYS A 5 -27.84 9.84 -3.64
CA LYS A 5 -29.20 9.34 -3.89
C LYS A 5 -29.66 9.62 -5.32
N GLU A 6 -29.26 10.74 -5.89
CA GLU A 6 -29.58 11.08 -7.29
C GLU A 6 -28.81 10.17 -8.25
N PHE A 7 -27.54 9.91 -7.99
CA PHE A 7 -26.73 8.97 -8.75
C PHE A 7 -27.27 7.53 -8.69
N LYS A 8 -27.68 7.09 -7.48
CA LYS A 8 -28.28 5.74 -7.32
C LYS A 8 -29.56 5.61 -8.14
N LYS A 9 -30.43 6.63 -8.11
CA LYS A 9 -31.66 6.65 -8.91
C LYS A 9 -31.37 6.61 -10.41
N TYR A 10 -30.43 7.41 -10.88
CA TYR A 10 -29.99 7.44 -12.29
C TYR A 10 -29.42 6.10 -12.74
N ALA A 11 -28.51 5.50 -11.97
CA ALA A 11 -27.90 4.21 -12.30
C ALA A 11 -28.93 3.06 -12.38
N MET A 12 -29.95 3.09 -11.51
CA MET A 12 -31.01 2.07 -11.49
C MET A 12 -32.05 2.29 -12.58
N SER A 13 -32.46 3.54 -12.87
CA SER A 13 -33.51 3.84 -13.84
C SER A 13 -33.01 3.84 -15.29
N ASP A 14 -31.84 4.43 -15.53
CA ASP A 14 -31.39 4.71 -16.90
C ASP A 14 -30.35 3.69 -17.40
N HIS A 15 -29.66 2.99 -16.47
CA HIS A 15 -28.61 2.02 -16.81
C HIS A 15 -28.88 0.59 -16.31
N ASN A 16 -30.07 0.29 -15.80
CA ASN A 16 -30.48 -1.06 -15.36
C ASN A 16 -29.52 -1.73 -14.36
N VAL A 17 -28.81 -0.95 -13.55
CA VAL A 17 -27.93 -1.48 -12.51
C VAL A 17 -28.79 -1.98 -11.35
N SER A 18 -28.62 -3.25 -10.96
CA SER A 18 -29.41 -3.83 -9.85
C SER A 18 -29.10 -3.15 -8.51
N SER A 19 -30.10 -3.03 -7.63
CA SER A 19 -29.94 -2.44 -6.30
C SER A 19 -28.83 -3.13 -5.49
N SER A 20 -28.73 -4.46 -5.58
CA SER A 20 -27.68 -5.24 -4.90
C SER A 20 -26.28 -4.89 -5.38
N LYS A 21 -26.07 -4.57 -6.66
CA LYS A 21 -24.79 -4.04 -7.17
C LYS A 21 -24.51 -2.66 -6.62
N MET A 22 -25.51 -1.78 -6.56
CA MET A 22 -25.35 -0.44 -6.00
C MET A 22 -25.03 -0.49 -4.51
N ASP A 23 -25.70 -1.33 -3.74
CA ASP A 23 -25.43 -1.52 -2.32
C ASP A 23 -24.02 -2.12 -2.06
N TYR A 24 -23.53 -2.98 -2.97
CA TYR A 24 -22.16 -3.48 -2.95
C TYR A 24 -21.15 -2.35 -3.19
N TYR A 25 -21.40 -1.48 -4.19
CA TYR A 25 -20.54 -0.33 -4.48
C TYR A 25 -20.57 0.72 -3.36
N GLU A 26 -21.73 1.03 -2.79
CA GLU A 26 -21.86 1.94 -1.65
C GLU A 26 -21.06 1.42 -0.45
N LYS A 27 -21.22 0.13 -0.08
CA LYS A 27 -20.41 -0.49 0.97
C LYS A 27 -18.91 -0.50 0.68
N HIS A 28 -18.52 -0.66 -0.58
CA HIS A 28 -17.11 -0.62 -0.98
C HIS A 28 -16.54 0.80 -0.89
N ILE A 29 -17.32 1.81 -1.29
CA ILE A 29 -16.95 3.23 -1.18
C ILE A 29 -16.91 3.67 0.30
N GLU A 30 -17.88 3.25 1.11
CA GLU A 30 -17.90 3.54 2.55
C GLU A 30 -16.76 2.85 3.30
N ASN A 31 -16.34 1.66 2.87
CA ASN A 31 -15.20 0.92 3.44
C ASN A 31 -13.84 1.35 2.88
N SER A 32 -13.79 2.02 1.74
CA SER A 32 -12.58 2.65 1.23
C SER A 32 -12.45 4.06 1.82
N MET A 33 -12.15 4.12 3.12
CA MET A 33 -11.92 5.38 3.81
C MET A 33 -10.56 5.98 3.42
N THR A 34 -10.40 6.29 2.14
CA THR A 34 -9.29 7.16 1.71
C THR A 34 -9.76 8.59 1.89
N PRO A 35 -9.29 9.31 2.90
CA PRO A 35 -9.69 10.69 3.11
C PRO A 35 -9.18 11.57 1.97
N TYR A 36 -10.05 12.39 1.44
CA TYR A 36 -9.70 13.39 0.44
C TYR A 36 -9.38 14.71 1.12
N ILE A 37 -8.37 15.40 0.63
CA ILE A 37 -8.01 16.75 1.04
C ILE A 37 -8.21 17.72 -0.12
N LEU A 38 -8.52 18.96 0.20
CA LEU A 38 -8.50 20.07 -0.75
C LEU A 38 -7.19 20.83 -0.54
N GLU A 39 -6.30 20.79 -1.52
CA GLU A 39 -5.06 21.55 -1.50
C GLU A 39 -5.17 22.73 -2.46
N GLU A 40 -5.00 23.94 -1.96
CA GLU A 40 -4.96 25.15 -2.75
C GLU A 40 -3.50 25.56 -2.99
N ARG A 41 -3.09 25.52 -4.24
CA ARG A 41 -1.79 26.03 -4.69
C ARG A 41 -2.01 27.03 -5.81
N GLU A 42 -1.45 28.21 -5.67
CA GLU A 42 -1.44 29.26 -6.71
C GLU A 42 -2.83 29.52 -7.33
N LEU A 43 -3.86 29.73 -6.49
CA LEU A 43 -5.25 30.01 -6.89
C LEU A 43 -5.99 28.84 -7.58
N ARG A 44 -5.50 27.61 -7.48
CA ARG A 44 -6.18 26.40 -7.96
C ARG A 44 -6.38 25.42 -6.81
N ALA A 45 -7.63 25.15 -6.47
CA ALA A 45 -7.99 24.09 -5.54
C ALA A 45 -8.00 22.75 -6.28
N THR A 46 -7.18 21.79 -5.84
CA THR A 46 -7.15 20.43 -6.38
C THR A 46 -7.56 19.46 -5.30
N GLN A 47 -8.58 18.67 -5.58
CA GLN A 47 -8.98 17.58 -4.71
C GLN A 47 -8.08 16.36 -4.99
N MET A 48 -7.42 15.85 -3.95
CA MET A 48 -6.63 14.62 -4.05
C MET A 48 -6.80 13.79 -2.78
N ASP A 49 -6.58 12.48 -2.88
CA ASP A 49 -6.57 11.61 -1.71
C ASP A 49 -5.29 11.82 -0.88
N ILE A 50 -5.38 11.49 0.40
CA ILE A 50 -4.28 11.73 1.35
C ILE A 50 -3.01 10.95 1.01
N PHE A 51 -3.11 9.75 0.45
CA PHE A 51 -1.94 8.95 0.10
C PHE A 51 -1.23 9.52 -1.12
N SER A 52 -1.97 9.98 -2.13
CA SER A 52 -1.41 10.73 -3.26
C SER A 52 -0.71 12.00 -2.80
N ARG A 53 -1.30 12.72 -1.83
CA ARG A 53 -0.66 13.91 -1.26
C ARG A 53 0.63 13.58 -0.52
N LEU A 54 0.64 12.53 0.29
CA LEU A 54 1.84 12.07 0.99
C LEU A 54 2.92 11.61 0.00
N MET A 55 2.54 10.93 -1.08
CA MET A 55 3.46 10.50 -2.12
C MET A 55 4.18 11.67 -2.79
N MET A 56 3.54 12.84 -2.94
CA MET A 56 4.20 14.05 -3.42
C MET A 56 5.34 14.52 -2.49
N ASP A 57 5.24 14.23 -1.19
CA ASP A 57 6.29 14.47 -0.21
C ASP A 57 7.22 13.26 -0.03
N ARG A 58 7.17 12.30 -0.97
CA ARG A 58 7.98 11.08 -1.00
C ARG A 58 7.72 10.16 0.21
N VAL A 59 6.48 10.14 0.67
CA VAL A 59 6.03 9.30 1.79
C VAL A 59 5.08 8.23 1.27
N LEU A 60 5.41 6.97 1.49
CA LEU A 60 4.61 5.81 1.15
C LEU A 60 4.08 5.13 2.41
N TRP A 61 2.96 4.46 2.28
CA TRP A 61 2.31 3.75 3.37
C TRP A 61 2.07 2.29 2.98
N VAL A 62 2.75 1.36 3.67
CA VAL A 62 2.60 -0.09 3.51
C VAL A 62 1.81 -0.61 4.69
N ALA A 63 0.50 -0.70 4.55
CA ALA A 63 -0.41 -1.10 5.62
C ALA A 63 -1.25 -2.32 5.22
N GLY A 64 -1.47 -3.22 6.20
CA GLY A 64 -2.22 -4.46 6.00
C GLY A 64 -1.40 -5.62 5.42
N PRO A 65 -2.08 -6.72 5.00
CA PRO A 65 -1.41 -7.93 4.53
C PRO A 65 -0.63 -7.71 3.22
N VAL A 66 0.60 -8.21 3.18
CA VAL A 66 1.44 -8.21 1.97
C VAL A 66 0.85 -9.18 0.94
N ASN A 67 0.50 -8.66 -0.24
CA ASN A 67 -0.06 -9.40 -1.36
C ASN A 67 0.40 -8.79 -2.70
N ASP A 68 0.03 -9.43 -3.80
CA ASP A 68 0.44 -9.02 -5.15
C ASP A 68 -0.05 -7.61 -5.52
N GLY A 69 -1.28 -7.26 -5.10
CA GLY A 69 -1.84 -5.93 -5.36
C GLY A 69 -1.04 -4.82 -4.67
N MET A 70 -0.77 -4.98 -3.37
CA MET A 70 0.09 -4.06 -2.62
C MET A 70 1.48 -3.98 -3.24
N SER A 71 2.08 -5.12 -3.54
CA SER A 71 3.42 -5.21 -4.11
C SER A 71 3.52 -4.43 -5.41
N THR A 72 2.57 -4.64 -6.34
CA THR A 72 2.55 -3.93 -7.62
C THR A 72 2.47 -2.41 -7.44
N VAL A 73 1.60 -1.94 -6.55
CA VAL A 73 1.42 -0.50 -6.31
C VAL A 73 2.67 0.11 -5.69
N VAL A 74 3.22 -0.52 -4.64
CA VAL A 74 4.41 -0.02 -3.95
C VAL A 74 5.63 0.03 -4.88
N GLN A 75 5.86 -1.01 -5.67
CA GLN A 75 6.93 -1.03 -6.67
C GLN A 75 6.81 0.11 -7.69
N ALA A 76 5.60 0.30 -8.24
CA ALA A 76 5.35 1.39 -9.18
C ALA A 76 5.60 2.77 -8.55
N GLN A 77 5.17 2.97 -7.30
CA GLN A 77 5.40 4.21 -6.56
C GLN A 77 6.89 4.46 -6.29
N LEU A 78 7.64 3.43 -5.87
CA LEU A 78 9.08 3.53 -5.65
C LEU A 78 9.82 3.91 -6.93
N MET A 79 9.55 3.22 -8.04
CA MET A 79 10.16 3.50 -9.33
C MET A 79 9.80 4.90 -9.85
N PHE A 80 8.53 5.31 -9.68
CA PHE A 80 8.11 6.66 -10.05
C PHE A 80 8.85 7.73 -9.26
N LEU A 81 8.90 7.60 -7.94
CA LEU A 81 9.59 8.58 -7.09
C LEU A 81 11.09 8.67 -7.39
N ASP A 82 11.74 7.52 -7.62
CA ASP A 82 13.16 7.49 -8.00
C ASP A 82 13.42 8.17 -9.36
N SER A 83 12.49 7.99 -10.32
CA SER A 83 12.60 8.63 -11.65
C SER A 83 12.42 10.14 -11.62
N VAL A 84 11.67 10.68 -10.67
CA VAL A 84 11.44 12.12 -10.52
C VAL A 84 12.65 12.82 -9.90
N GLU A 85 13.19 12.25 -8.84
CA GLU A 85 14.32 12.83 -8.12
C GLU A 85 15.00 11.76 -7.26
N ASN A 86 16.33 11.76 -7.23
CA ASN A 86 17.11 10.86 -6.39
C ASN A 86 17.28 11.43 -4.97
N LYS A 87 16.24 11.33 -4.15
CA LYS A 87 16.19 11.71 -2.74
C LYS A 87 15.58 10.61 -1.91
N ASP A 88 15.75 10.67 -0.59
CA ASP A 88 15.15 9.70 0.34
C ASP A 88 13.65 9.54 0.11
N ILE A 89 13.19 8.30 0.15
CA ILE A 89 11.78 7.93 0.18
C ILE A 89 11.49 7.39 1.59
N THR A 90 10.45 7.87 2.24
CA THR A 90 10.02 7.36 3.54
C THR A 90 8.88 6.37 3.36
N MET A 91 9.06 5.16 3.88
CA MET A 91 8.07 4.08 3.84
C MET A 91 7.60 3.77 5.27
N HIS A 92 6.36 4.12 5.58
CA HIS A 92 5.71 3.72 6.82
C HIS A 92 5.17 2.30 6.70
N ILE A 93 5.43 1.47 7.71
CA ILE A 93 5.04 0.05 7.72
C ILE A 93 4.13 -0.21 8.91
N ASP A 94 2.95 -0.75 8.61
CA ASP A 94 1.99 -1.29 9.58
C ASP A 94 1.37 -2.57 9.00
N SER A 95 2.12 -3.67 9.02
CA SER A 95 1.78 -4.90 8.31
C SER A 95 2.01 -6.15 9.17
N PRO A 96 1.04 -7.08 9.20
CA PRO A 96 1.21 -8.40 9.80
C PRO A 96 2.11 -9.34 8.94
N GLY A 97 2.59 -8.89 7.78
CA GLY A 97 3.25 -9.72 6.78
C GLY A 97 2.29 -10.33 5.76
N GLY A 98 2.67 -11.41 5.13
CA GLY A 98 1.87 -12.07 4.09
C GLY A 98 2.74 -12.80 3.07
N SER A 99 2.44 -12.64 1.78
CA SER A 99 3.13 -13.31 0.67
C SER A 99 4.62 -12.99 0.65
N VAL A 100 5.45 -14.02 0.80
CA VAL A 100 6.91 -13.91 0.73
C VAL A 100 7.35 -13.43 -0.65
N LYS A 101 6.80 -14.02 -1.72
CA LYS A 101 7.12 -13.67 -3.10
C LYS A 101 6.83 -12.19 -3.41
N SER A 102 5.64 -11.73 -3.03
CA SER A 102 5.24 -10.33 -3.22
C SER A 102 6.09 -9.37 -2.38
N GLY A 103 6.49 -9.79 -1.18
CA GLY A 103 7.37 -9.00 -0.32
C GLY A 103 8.80 -8.92 -0.85
N LEU A 104 9.38 -10.04 -1.30
CA LEU A 104 10.72 -10.04 -1.87
C LEU A 104 10.80 -9.21 -3.16
N SER A 105 9.78 -9.24 -4.01
CA SER A 105 9.76 -8.37 -5.19
C SER A 105 9.74 -6.87 -4.86
N MET A 106 9.15 -6.48 -3.72
CA MET A 106 9.29 -5.10 -3.22
C MET A 106 10.71 -4.81 -2.73
N VAL A 107 11.34 -5.77 -2.01
CA VAL A 107 12.74 -5.64 -1.57
C VAL A 107 13.67 -5.47 -2.76
N ASP A 108 13.49 -6.28 -3.81
CA ASP A 108 14.30 -6.18 -5.03
C ASP A 108 14.21 -4.79 -5.67
N VAL A 109 13.02 -4.19 -5.68
CA VAL A 109 12.87 -2.81 -6.20
C VAL A 109 13.49 -1.78 -5.25
N MET A 110 13.39 -1.99 -3.91
CA MET A 110 14.06 -1.10 -2.94
C MET A 110 15.59 -1.12 -3.13
N ASP A 111 16.17 -2.26 -3.48
CA ASP A 111 17.60 -2.41 -3.74
C ASP A 111 18.00 -1.91 -5.14
N PHE A 112 17.08 -1.98 -6.11
CA PHE A 112 17.33 -1.60 -7.50
C PHE A 112 17.37 -0.09 -7.71
N ILE A 113 16.52 0.67 -7.02
CA ILE A 113 16.43 2.12 -7.15
C ILE A 113 17.64 2.83 -6.52
N LYS A 114 17.89 4.07 -6.92
CA LYS A 114 19.02 4.88 -6.42
C LYS A 114 18.69 5.66 -5.17
N SER A 115 17.42 5.94 -4.95
CA SER A 115 16.94 6.67 -3.76
C SER A 115 17.09 5.81 -2.51
N ASP A 116 17.60 6.36 -1.43
CA ASP A 116 17.62 5.68 -0.14
C ASP A 116 16.20 5.52 0.42
N ILE A 117 15.92 4.36 1.00
CA ILE A 117 14.64 4.07 1.61
C ILE A 117 14.73 4.17 3.13
N ARG A 118 14.03 5.14 3.69
CA ARG A 118 13.80 5.25 5.13
C ARG A 118 12.58 4.43 5.50
N THR A 119 12.73 3.38 6.31
CA THR A 119 11.62 2.58 6.80
C THR A 119 11.28 2.93 8.24
N VAL A 120 9.98 3.05 8.53
CA VAL A 120 9.46 3.42 9.85
C VAL A 120 8.34 2.45 10.23
N ASN A 121 8.56 1.64 11.28
CA ASN A 121 7.47 0.85 11.85
C ASN A 121 6.53 1.76 12.65
N THR A 122 5.29 1.89 12.22
CA THR A 122 4.29 2.79 12.81
C THR A 122 3.24 2.08 13.68
N GLY A 123 3.16 0.76 13.60
CA GLY A 123 2.24 -0.06 14.40
C GLY A 123 2.80 -1.46 14.55
N MET A 124 2.73 -2.24 13.49
CA MET A 124 3.24 -3.60 13.45
C MET A 124 4.12 -3.81 12.22
N ALA A 125 5.27 -4.45 12.42
CA ALA A 125 6.09 -4.99 11.33
C ALA A 125 6.36 -6.46 11.63
N ALA A 126 5.46 -7.34 11.18
CA ALA A 126 5.54 -8.77 11.48
C ALA A 126 5.82 -9.59 10.22
N SER A 127 6.54 -10.72 10.37
CA SER A 127 6.82 -11.65 9.28
C SER A 127 7.42 -10.92 8.06
N MET A 128 6.79 -10.99 6.88
CA MET A 128 7.26 -10.25 5.69
C MET A 128 7.30 -8.73 5.91
N GLY A 129 6.44 -8.18 6.78
CA GLY A 129 6.51 -6.76 7.19
C GLY A 129 7.81 -6.40 7.92
N SER A 130 8.36 -7.34 8.72
CA SER A 130 9.66 -7.14 9.37
C SER A 130 10.83 -7.22 8.39
N VAL A 131 10.70 -8.02 7.33
CA VAL A 131 11.69 -8.07 6.24
C VAL A 131 11.70 -6.74 5.49
N LEU A 132 10.53 -6.20 5.12
CA LEU A 132 10.42 -4.88 4.49
C LEU A 132 10.99 -3.76 5.38
N LEU A 133 10.76 -3.81 6.69
CA LEU A 133 11.38 -2.87 7.63
C LEU A 133 12.91 -2.99 7.60
N GLY A 134 13.41 -4.22 7.61
CA GLY A 134 14.84 -4.52 7.59
C GLY A 134 15.53 -4.17 6.26
N ALA A 135 14.79 -4.20 5.15
CA ALA A 135 15.29 -3.85 3.81
C ALA A 135 15.53 -2.35 3.62
N GLY A 136 15.04 -1.49 4.52
CA GLY A 136 15.37 -0.07 4.47
C GLY A 136 16.87 0.19 4.53
N THR A 137 17.31 1.31 3.98
CA THR A 137 18.72 1.72 3.92
C THR A 137 19.35 1.71 5.32
N LYS A 138 20.56 1.18 5.43
CA LYS A 138 21.31 1.10 6.70
C LYS A 138 21.42 2.48 7.35
N GLY A 139 21.02 2.56 8.63
CA GLY A 139 20.99 3.81 9.38
C GLY A 139 19.72 4.66 9.20
N LYS A 140 18.82 4.27 8.29
CA LYS A 140 17.55 4.97 8.03
C LYS A 140 16.32 4.15 8.44
N ARG A 141 16.50 3.11 9.25
CA ARG A 141 15.43 2.25 9.78
C ARG A 141 15.06 2.64 11.18
N SER A 142 13.78 2.73 11.49
CA SER A 142 13.29 3.15 12.80
C SER A 142 11.96 2.48 13.14
N SER A 143 11.64 2.52 14.45
CA SER A 143 10.35 2.05 14.97
C SER A 143 9.82 3.07 15.97
N LEU A 144 8.52 3.31 15.95
CA LEU A 144 7.87 4.15 16.94
C LEU A 144 7.84 3.45 18.31
N LYS A 145 7.71 4.23 19.37
CA LYS A 145 7.85 3.76 20.75
C LYS A 145 6.95 2.57 21.12
N HIS A 146 5.74 2.52 20.57
CA HIS A 146 4.74 1.50 20.88
C HIS A 146 4.54 0.51 19.74
N SER A 147 5.34 0.60 18.69
CA SER A 147 5.27 -0.34 17.58
C SER A 147 5.91 -1.68 17.94
N THR A 148 5.43 -2.74 17.29
CA THR A 148 5.90 -4.11 17.50
C THR A 148 6.59 -4.63 16.25
N THR A 149 7.74 -5.26 16.41
CA THR A 149 8.40 -6.01 15.33
C THR A 149 8.44 -7.49 15.71
N MET A 150 7.99 -8.37 14.80
CA MET A 150 7.93 -9.79 15.04
C MET A 150 8.57 -10.57 13.90
N LEU A 151 9.53 -11.40 14.25
CA LEU A 151 10.18 -12.37 13.37
C LEU A 151 9.78 -13.79 13.80
N HIS A 152 9.47 -14.62 12.84
CA HIS A 152 9.19 -16.05 13.07
C HIS A 152 9.69 -16.87 11.87
N GLN A 153 9.79 -18.18 12.07
CA GLN A 153 10.05 -19.10 10.96
C GLN A 153 8.93 -19.00 9.92
N SER A 154 9.27 -19.13 8.64
CA SER A 154 8.26 -19.18 7.58
C SER A 154 7.25 -20.29 7.87
N SER A 155 5.97 -19.94 7.82
CA SER A 155 4.87 -20.88 7.88
C SER A 155 4.12 -20.82 6.56
N GLY A 156 3.95 -21.97 5.91
CA GLY A 156 3.24 -22.08 4.64
C GLY A 156 2.78 -23.49 4.40
N GLY A 157 1.77 -23.65 3.54
CA GLY A 157 1.37 -24.91 2.97
C GLY A 157 1.79 -24.96 1.51
N PHE A 158 2.35 -26.06 1.06
CA PHE A 158 2.59 -26.32 -0.35
C PHE A 158 1.45 -27.21 -0.89
N SER A 159 0.94 -26.86 -2.07
CA SER A 159 -0.08 -27.63 -2.78
C SER A 159 0.47 -28.01 -4.15
N GLY A 160 1.02 -29.22 -4.28
CA GLY A 160 1.62 -29.70 -5.52
C GLY A 160 2.41 -31.00 -5.31
N ASN A 161 3.19 -31.40 -6.30
CA ASN A 161 4.09 -32.54 -6.18
C ASN A 161 5.33 -32.18 -5.36
N ILE A 162 5.89 -33.14 -4.62
CA ILE A 162 7.09 -32.93 -3.79
C ILE A 162 8.27 -32.40 -4.61
N GLN A 163 8.36 -32.79 -5.88
CA GLN A 163 9.40 -32.32 -6.80
C GLN A 163 9.28 -30.83 -7.15
N ASP A 164 8.06 -30.27 -7.11
CA ASP A 164 7.81 -28.85 -7.37
C ASP A 164 8.14 -27.98 -6.14
N ALA A 165 8.14 -28.58 -4.93
CA ALA A 165 8.46 -27.90 -3.67
C ALA A 165 9.97 -27.62 -3.49
N GLU A 166 10.83 -28.31 -4.25
CA GLU A 166 12.30 -28.12 -4.19
C GLU A 166 12.80 -26.99 -5.11
N VAL A 167 11.90 -26.39 -5.92
CA VAL A 167 12.22 -25.38 -6.95
C VAL A 167 11.78 -23.96 -6.54
N ASP A 168 10.93 -23.82 -5.53
CA ASP A 168 10.48 -22.57 -4.96
C ASP A 168 11.26 -22.24 -3.67
#